data_652205e5173c1e5febec5dbf69093f42
#
_entry.id   652205e5173c1e5febec5dbf69093f42
#
_cell.length_a   1.000
_cell.length_b   1.000
_cell.length_c   1.000
_cell.angle_alpha   90.00
_cell.angle_beta   90.00
_cell.angle_gamma   90.00
#
_symmetry.space_group_name_H-M   'P 1'
#
loop_
_entity.id
_entity.type
_entity.pdbx_description
1 polymer ?
#
loop_
_entity_poly.entity_id
_entity_poly.type
_entity_poly.pdbx_seq_one_letter_code
_entity_poly.pdbx_strand_id
1 'polypeptide(L)'
;SFLIENNNWSEIMPVTKDFKTIDEQIAVLDSRQLKFKSKKKAAELLRKYNYFDLINGFESMLLKQGTPNKEYDDVYFEDFKDLFFFDMKLKKYTLAKIFDVESRLRTSIAYNFAETYCQTSADTMNYLNPAYYQAPPVTDTNLTNRFHHFDLFRTTQYWPNGNIRTRAFIDDLKREKEYVGQYENPPFWVTIKALPLGSLYYTFVFLNSTVKEKVLRDFGMELDDSAAFEQALFILKEMRNQCAHLELITRFKIKGKPSLNYFNDIKTKAGLARGDLFYIDVLKIFKLFGGIADIKREIAWFYFRLILKGRQKIADKAISKMGRKKLSVW
;
A
#
# COMPACT_ATOMS: atom_id res chain seq x y z
N SER A 1 -6.77 -3.86 11.27
CA SER A 1 -7.32 -2.50 11.21
C SER A 1 -6.79 -1.63 12.37
N PHE A 2 -5.47 -1.40 12.45
CA PHE A 2 -4.90 -0.80 13.67
C PHE A 2 -4.25 0.57 13.48
N LEU A 3 -4.28 1.19 12.32
CA LEU A 3 -3.68 2.51 12.12
C LEU A 3 -4.46 3.43 11.16
N ILE A 4 -5.68 3.12 10.81
CA ILE A 4 -6.60 4.15 10.36
C ILE A 4 -7.26 4.65 11.63
N GLU A 5 -6.69 5.69 12.26
CA GLU A 5 -7.48 6.45 13.21
C GLU A 5 -8.77 6.85 12.51
N ASN A 6 -9.89 6.45 13.10
CA ASN A 6 -11.14 7.13 12.94
C ASN A 6 -10.83 8.64 12.85
N ASN A 7 -10.85 9.21 11.66
CA ASN A 7 -11.16 10.61 11.56
C ASN A 7 -12.39 10.76 12.44
N ASN A 8 -12.40 11.71 13.34
CA ASN A 8 -13.59 12.08 14.08
C ASN A 8 -14.69 12.44 13.08
N TRP A 9 -15.36 11.43 12.56
CA TRP A 9 -16.56 11.58 11.71
C TRP A 9 -17.75 12.03 12.57
N SER A 10 -17.58 12.03 13.92
CA SER A 10 -18.64 12.36 14.86
C SER A 10 -19.04 13.84 14.88
N GLU A 11 -18.28 14.74 14.23
CA GLU A 11 -18.63 16.18 14.16
C GLU A 11 -18.97 16.67 12.74
N ILE A 12 -18.88 15.81 11.73
CA ILE A 12 -19.29 16.19 10.36
C ILE A 12 -20.72 15.71 10.17
N MET A 13 -21.68 16.63 10.23
CA MET A 13 -23.06 16.31 9.84
C MET A 13 -23.06 15.73 8.42
N PRO A 14 -23.72 14.58 8.18
CA PRO A 14 -23.78 13.96 6.88
C PRO A 14 -24.40 14.93 5.88
N VAL A 15 -23.65 15.28 4.82
CA VAL A 15 -24.12 16.18 3.78
C VAL A 15 -24.82 15.37 2.71
N THR A 16 -26.11 15.59 2.51
CA THR A 16 -26.86 15.07 1.37
C THR A 16 -26.53 15.91 0.13
N LYS A 17 -26.21 15.25 -0.98
CA LYS A 17 -25.96 15.89 -2.27
C LYS A 17 -26.85 15.30 -3.33
N ASP A 18 -27.51 16.16 -4.09
CA ASP A 18 -28.28 15.75 -5.24
C ASP A 18 -27.39 15.27 -6.39
N PHE A 19 -27.94 14.38 -7.20
CA PHE A 19 -27.30 13.99 -8.46
C PHE A 19 -27.12 15.20 -9.37
N LYS A 20 -26.00 15.27 -10.08
CA LYS A 20 -25.71 16.29 -11.10
C LYS A 20 -25.25 15.62 -12.39
N THR A 21 -25.89 15.99 -13.47
CA THR A 21 -25.45 15.64 -14.82
C THR A 21 -24.03 16.19 -15.09
N ILE A 22 -23.37 15.69 -16.12
CA ILE A 22 -22.02 16.17 -16.50
C ILE A 22 -22.03 17.67 -16.80
N ASP A 23 -23.06 18.16 -17.46
CA ASP A 23 -23.18 19.59 -17.80
C ASP A 23 -23.39 20.46 -16.55
N GLU A 24 -24.19 19.98 -15.59
CA GLU A 24 -24.35 20.62 -14.27
C GLU A 24 -23.05 20.60 -13.45
N GLN A 25 -22.28 19.50 -13.51
CA GLN A 25 -20.97 19.42 -12.85
C GLN A 25 -20.01 20.46 -13.44
N ILE A 26 -19.97 20.61 -14.76
CA ILE A 26 -19.16 21.63 -15.44
C ILE A 26 -19.65 23.04 -15.06
N ALA A 27 -20.95 23.27 -15.01
CA ALA A 27 -21.51 24.55 -14.59
C ALA A 27 -21.15 24.95 -13.16
N VAL A 28 -21.14 23.96 -12.24
CA VAL A 28 -20.67 24.16 -10.84
C VAL A 28 -19.18 24.50 -10.79
N LEU A 29 -18.34 23.86 -11.58
CA LEU A 29 -16.91 24.17 -11.63
C LEU A 29 -16.66 25.55 -12.26
N ASP A 30 -17.40 25.90 -13.28
CA ASP A 30 -17.36 27.23 -13.97
C ASP A 30 -17.78 28.35 -13.01
N SER A 31 -18.87 28.14 -12.24
CA SER A 31 -19.33 29.11 -11.23
C SER A 31 -18.33 29.35 -10.11
N ARG A 32 -17.40 28.41 -9.89
CA ARG A 32 -16.27 28.53 -8.96
C ARG A 32 -15.01 29.11 -9.62
N GLN A 33 -15.14 29.70 -10.80
CA GLN A 33 -14.03 30.31 -11.55
C GLN A 33 -12.99 29.34 -12.07
N LEU A 34 -13.33 28.03 -12.21
CA LEU A 34 -12.44 27.07 -12.87
C LEU A 34 -12.41 27.34 -14.36
N LYS A 35 -11.20 27.52 -14.92
CA LYS A 35 -11.00 27.74 -16.36
C LYS A 35 -10.97 26.41 -17.11
N PHE A 36 -11.44 26.44 -18.37
CA PHE A 36 -11.45 25.27 -19.26
C PHE A 36 -10.78 25.63 -20.60
N LYS A 37 -9.81 24.84 -21.04
CA LYS A 37 -9.32 24.92 -22.42
C LYS A 37 -10.33 24.33 -23.40
N SER A 38 -11.09 23.31 -22.95
CA SER A 38 -12.17 22.69 -23.71
C SER A 38 -13.17 22.01 -22.76
N LYS A 39 -14.39 22.58 -22.65
CA LYS A 39 -15.49 21.98 -21.89
C LYS A 39 -15.90 20.61 -22.45
N LYS A 40 -15.82 20.42 -23.80
CA LYS A 40 -16.07 19.11 -24.44
C LYS A 40 -15.12 18.02 -23.90
N LYS A 41 -13.81 18.28 -23.88
CA LYS A 41 -12.82 17.33 -23.35
C LYS A 41 -12.98 17.11 -21.85
N ALA A 42 -13.40 18.14 -21.10
CA ALA A 42 -13.72 18.02 -19.68
C ALA A 42 -14.90 17.07 -19.46
N ALA A 43 -15.98 17.22 -20.26
CA ALA A 43 -17.14 16.33 -20.21
C ALA A 43 -16.78 14.87 -20.52
N GLU A 44 -15.94 14.64 -21.53
CA GLU A 44 -15.45 13.28 -21.87
C GLU A 44 -14.69 12.63 -20.71
N LEU A 45 -13.85 13.40 -19.98
CA LEU A 45 -13.10 12.90 -18.83
C LEU A 45 -14.00 12.66 -17.62
N LEU A 46 -14.97 13.55 -17.36
CA LEU A 46 -15.94 13.38 -16.26
C LEU A 46 -16.88 12.19 -16.49
N ARG A 47 -17.15 11.80 -17.75
CA ARG A 47 -17.87 10.55 -18.06
C ARG A 47 -17.04 9.31 -17.85
N LYS A 48 -15.71 9.41 -18.01
CA LYS A 48 -14.78 8.28 -17.93
C LYS A 48 -14.25 8.03 -16.53
N TYR A 49 -14.07 9.07 -15.73
CA TYR A 49 -13.47 9.02 -14.41
C TYR A 49 -14.40 9.62 -13.36
N ASN A 50 -14.41 9.02 -12.17
CA ASN A 50 -15.23 9.48 -11.07
C ASN A 50 -14.87 10.95 -10.71
N TYR A 51 -15.89 11.79 -10.61
CA TYR A 51 -15.73 13.20 -10.20
C TYR A 51 -15.00 13.34 -8.86
N PHE A 52 -15.27 12.42 -7.92
CA PHE A 52 -14.64 12.43 -6.61
C PHE A 52 -13.11 12.27 -6.71
N ASP A 53 -12.64 11.35 -7.57
CA ASP A 53 -11.21 11.10 -7.74
C ASP A 53 -10.54 12.20 -8.57
N LEU A 54 -11.19 12.59 -9.68
CA LEU A 54 -10.62 13.56 -10.61
C LEU A 54 -10.59 14.99 -10.05
N ILE A 55 -11.66 15.43 -9.37
CA ILE A 55 -11.82 16.80 -8.87
C ILE A 55 -11.60 16.87 -7.36
N ASN A 56 -12.45 16.21 -6.55
CA ASN A 56 -12.40 16.34 -5.09
C ASN A 56 -11.06 15.84 -4.53
N GLY A 57 -10.48 14.86 -5.18
CA GLY A 57 -9.16 14.35 -4.84
C GLY A 57 -8.07 15.42 -4.76
N PHE A 58 -8.13 16.43 -5.63
CA PHE A 58 -7.12 17.50 -5.72
C PHE A 58 -7.65 18.89 -5.34
N GLU A 59 -8.96 19.02 -5.10
CA GLU A 59 -9.64 20.29 -4.86
C GLU A 59 -8.97 21.10 -3.74
N SER A 60 -8.71 20.48 -2.57
CA SER A 60 -8.09 21.16 -1.42
C SER A 60 -6.70 21.76 -1.70
N MET A 61 -6.02 21.26 -2.73
CA MET A 61 -4.71 21.76 -3.14
C MET A 61 -4.83 22.96 -4.11
N LEU A 62 -5.90 23.01 -4.89
CA LEU A 62 -6.08 23.96 -5.98
C LEU A 62 -7.01 25.13 -5.64
N LEU A 63 -7.86 24.99 -4.61
CA LEU A 63 -8.72 26.07 -4.14
C LEU A 63 -7.91 27.27 -3.67
N LYS A 64 -8.48 28.45 -3.91
CA LYS A 64 -8.04 29.70 -3.31
C LYS A 64 -8.24 29.64 -1.80
N GLN A 65 -7.22 30.02 -1.06
CA GLN A 65 -7.30 30.01 0.40
C GLN A 65 -7.91 31.33 0.93
N GLY A 66 -8.60 31.25 2.06
CA GLY A 66 -9.14 32.45 2.75
C GLY A 66 -10.46 33.00 2.14
N THR A 67 -11.10 32.27 1.23
CA THR A 67 -12.43 32.62 0.72
C THR A 67 -13.52 31.81 1.43
N PRO A 68 -14.71 32.42 1.72
CA PRO A 68 -15.81 31.70 2.38
C PRO A 68 -16.41 30.63 1.46
N ASN A 69 -16.35 30.83 0.16
CA ASN A 69 -16.84 29.91 -0.86
C ASN A 69 -15.69 29.20 -1.56
N LYS A 70 -15.98 28.02 -2.14
CA LYS A 70 -15.02 27.32 -2.99
C LYS A 70 -14.80 28.08 -4.30
N GLU A 71 -13.61 28.64 -4.46
CA GLU A 71 -13.19 29.36 -5.65
C GLU A 71 -11.81 28.91 -6.11
N TYR A 72 -11.56 29.01 -7.43
CA TYR A 72 -10.26 28.77 -8.03
C TYR A 72 -9.64 30.09 -8.50
N ASP A 73 -8.31 30.20 -8.39
CA ASP A 73 -7.55 31.34 -8.87
C ASP A 73 -6.52 30.87 -9.90
N ASP A 74 -6.69 31.28 -11.14
CA ASP A 74 -5.88 30.85 -12.29
C ASP A 74 -5.66 29.32 -12.38
N VAL A 75 -6.70 28.53 -12.09
CA VAL A 75 -6.67 27.07 -12.21
C VAL A 75 -7.50 26.63 -13.40
N TYR A 76 -6.96 25.68 -14.17
CA TYR A 76 -7.65 25.07 -15.30
C TYR A 76 -8.09 23.64 -14.96
N PHE A 77 -9.15 23.15 -15.62
CA PHE A 77 -9.56 21.76 -15.54
C PHE A 77 -8.41 20.80 -15.93
N GLU A 78 -7.57 21.22 -16.85
CA GLU A 78 -6.37 20.50 -17.28
C GLU A 78 -5.34 20.33 -16.17
N ASP A 79 -5.34 21.18 -15.15
CA ASP A 79 -4.46 21.01 -13.99
C ASP A 79 -4.92 19.82 -13.13
N PHE A 80 -6.22 19.67 -12.95
CA PHE A 80 -6.79 18.48 -12.30
C PHE A 80 -6.48 17.21 -13.10
N LYS A 81 -6.65 17.25 -14.41
CA LYS A 81 -6.29 16.15 -15.30
C LYS A 81 -4.83 15.76 -15.17
N ASP A 82 -3.92 16.73 -15.21
CA ASP A 82 -2.47 16.47 -15.11
C ASP A 82 -2.10 15.83 -13.75
N LEU A 83 -2.69 16.30 -12.65
CA LEU A 83 -2.51 15.74 -11.31
C LEU A 83 -3.07 14.32 -11.20
N PHE A 84 -4.26 14.08 -11.71
CA PHE A 84 -4.92 12.78 -11.69
C PHE A 84 -4.11 11.71 -12.44
N PHE A 85 -3.68 12.02 -13.68
CA PHE A 85 -2.88 11.09 -14.46
C PHE A 85 -1.47 10.89 -13.89
N PHE A 86 -0.90 11.90 -13.26
CA PHE A 86 0.34 11.74 -12.52
C PHE A 86 0.18 10.76 -11.35
N ASP A 87 -0.85 10.93 -10.53
CA ASP A 87 -1.15 10.02 -9.41
C ASP A 87 -1.39 8.58 -9.90
N MET A 88 -2.13 8.40 -10.99
CA MET A 88 -2.33 7.08 -11.60
C MET A 88 -1.02 6.43 -12.08
N LYS A 89 -0.12 7.18 -12.67
CA LYS A 89 1.18 6.67 -13.09
C LYS A 89 2.06 6.30 -11.90
N LEU A 90 2.06 7.12 -10.84
CA LEU A 90 2.77 6.80 -9.62
C LEU A 90 2.25 5.50 -9.00
N LYS A 91 0.92 5.30 -8.94
CA LYS A 91 0.31 4.03 -8.48
C LYS A 91 0.82 2.84 -9.29
N LYS A 92 0.83 2.96 -10.62
CA LYS A 92 1.32 1.90 -11.51
C LYS A 92 2.76 1.50 -11.21
N TYR A 93 3.68 2.46 -11.12
CA TYR A 93 5.09 2.18 -10.84
C TYR A 93 5.31 1.70 -9.41
N THR A 94 4.56 2.24 -8.47
CA THR A 94 4.60 1.82 -7.06
C THR A 94 4.14 0.37 -6.91
N LEU A 95 3.02 -0.01 -7.54
CA LEU A 95 2.54 -1.40 -7.53
C LEU A 95 3.54 -2.35 -8.18
N ALA A 96 4.12 -1.98 -9.33
CA ALA A 96 5.15 -2.79 -9.98
C ALA A 96 6.32 -3.05 -9.03
N LYS A 97 6.79 -2.01 -8.31
CA LYS A 97 7.86 -2.16 -7.32
C LYS A 97 7.45 -3.04 -6.13
N ILE A 98 6.22 -2.91 -5.64
CA ILE A 98 5.72 -3.76 -4.56
C ILE A 98 5.65 -5.22 -5.02
N PHE A 99 5.21 -5.50 -6.25
CA PHE A 99 5.16 -6.86 -6.79
C PHE A 99 6.56 -7.49 -6.91
N ASP A 100 7.59 -6.71 -7.26
CA ASP A 100 8.98 -7.19 -7.26
C ASP A 100 9.41 -7.62 -5.84
N VAL A 101 9.15 -6.77 -4.84
CA VAL A 101 9.49 -7.08 -3.44
C VAL A 101 8.70 -8.29 -2.95
N GLU A 102 7.40 -8.34 -3.24
CA GLU A 102 6.51 -9.45 -2.87
C GLU A 102 6.97 -10.78 -3.49
N SER A 103 7.37 -10.78 -4.77
CA SER A 103 7.87 -11.96 -5.44
C SER A 103 9.17 -12.47 -4.84
N ARG A 104 10.13 -11.56 -4.57
CA ARG A 104 11.40 -11.90 -3.90
C ARG A 104 11.16 -12.43 -2.50
N LEU A 105 10.25 -11.80 -1.72
CA LEU A 105 9.93 -12.22 -0.37
C LEU A 105 9.33 -13.63 -0.33
N ARG A 106 8.39 -13.94 -1.25
CA ARG A 106 7.84 -15.29 -1.39
C ARG A 106 8.93 -16.32 -1.64
N THR A 107 9.80 -16.04 -2.61
CA THR A 107 10.89 -16.94 -2.98
C THR A 107 11.85 -17.16 -1.79
N SER A 108 12.28 -16.08 -1.17
CA SER A 108 13.23 -16.13 -0.04
C SER A 108 12.64 -16.86 1.17
N ILE A 109 11.41 -16.57 1.57
CA ILE A 109 10.76 -17.28 2.69
C ILE A 109 10.61 -18.77 2.38
N ALA A 110 10.07 -19.12 1.20
CA ALA A 110 9.81 -20.51 0.88
C ALA A 110 11.11 -21.32 0.77
N TYR A 111 12.13 -20.76 0.13
CA TYR A 111 13.43 -21.42 -0.02
C TYR A 111 14.10 -21.64 1.34
N ASN A 112 14.29 -20.59 2.13
CA ASN A 112 15.00 -20.66 3.39
C ASN A 112 14.27 -21.49 4.45
N PHE A 113 12.94 -21.45 4.47
CA PHE A 113 12.14 -22.31 5.32
C PHE A 113 12.27 -23.79 4.93
N ALA A 114 12.13 -24.08 3.62
CA ALA A 114 12.24 -25.44 3.12
C ALA A 114 13.63 -26.02 3.31
N GLU A 115 14.68 -25.24 3.05
CA GLU A 115 16.07 -25.63 3.29
C GLU A 115 16.32 -25.97 4.77
N THR A 116 15.62 -25.32 5.68
CA THR A 116 15.80 -25.53 7.11
C THR A 116 14.94 -26.67 7.66
N TYR A 117 13.67 -26.82 7.19
CA TYR A 117 12.68 -27.68 7.83
C TYR A 117 11.93 -28.64 6.92
N CYS A 118 12.13 -28.61 5.60
CA CYS A 118 11.37 -29.42 4.64
C CYS A 118 12.29 -30.15 3.66
N GLN A 119 13.34 -30.83 4.17
CA GLN A 119 14.38 -31.42 3.32
C GLN A 119 13.99 -32.79 2.73
N THR A 120 13.03 -33.45 3.32
CA THR A 120 12.57 -34.78 2.87
C THR A 120 11.07 -34.74 2.50
N SER A 121 10.59 -35.76 1.80
CA SER A 121 9.18 -35.90 1.48
C SER A 121 8.28 -36.00 2.73
N ALA A 122 8.79 -36.56 3.82
CA ALA A 122 8.08 -36.65 5.10
C ALA A 122 7.93 -35.26 5.77
N ASP A 123 8.87 -34.36 5.53
CA ASP A 123 8.93 -33.04 6.15
C ASP A 123 8.29 -31.93 5.29
N THR A 124 7.86 -32.27 4.07
CA THR A 124 7.40 -31.29 3.07
C THR A 124 6.33 -30.33 3.61
N MET A 125 5.48 -30.79 4.54
CA MET A 125 4.36 -30.04 5.10
C MET A 125 4.68 -29.33 6.43
N ASN A 126 5.95 -29.33 6.89
CA ASN A 126 6.35 -28.70 8.16
C ASN A 126 6.00 -27.21 8.24
N TYR A 127 5.87 -26.54 7.11
CA TYR A 127 5.43 -25.14 7.06
C TYR A 127 3.99 -24.89 7.55
N LEU A 128 3.20 -25.93 7.71
CA LEU A 128 1.84 -25.86 8.29
C LEU A 128 1.82 -26.11 9.79
N ASN A 129 2.95 -26.51 10.38
CA ASN A 129 3.04 -26.80 11.81
C ASN A 129 3.58 -25.59 12.58
N PRO A 130 2.76 -25.00 13.49
CA PRO A 130 3.17 -23.82 14.27
C PRO A 130 4.43 -24.04 15.11
N ALA A 131 4.82 -25.27 15.41
CA ALA A 131 6.03 -25.58 16.16
C ALA A 131 7.35 -25.14 15.47
N TYR A 132 7.34 -24.93 14.15
CA TYR A 132 8.49 -24.43 13.39
C TYR A 132 8.57 -22.90 13.31
N TYR A 133 7.64 -22.21 13.95
CA TYR A 133 7.56 -20.74 13.99
C TYR A 133 7.79 -20.23 15.41
N GLN A 134 8.06 -18.96 15.52
CA GLN A 134 8.20 -18.27 16.80
C GLN A 134 6.87 -17.69 17.23
N ALA A 135 6.27 -18.25 18.28
CA ALA A 135 5.09 -17.67 18.89
C ALA A 135 5.41 -16.27 19.46
N PRO A 136 4.53 -15.30 19.26
CA PRO A 136 4.72 -13.98 19.85
C PRO A 136 4.59 -14.01 21.37
N PRO A 137 5.14 -12.99 22.08
CA PRO A 137 4.94 -12.85 23.52
C PRO A 137 3.46 -12.79 23.89
N VAL A 138 3.04 -13.52 24.92
CA VAL A 138 1.63 -13.53 25.39
C VAL A 138 1.13 -12.16 25.83
N THR A 139 2.03 -11.23 26.15
CA THR A 139 1.72 -9.83 26.46
C THR A 139 1.21 -9.04 25.26
N ASP A 140 1.55 -9.45 24.03
CA ASP A 140 0.97 -8.90 22.80
C ASP A 140 -0.25 -9.74 22.38
N THR A 141 -1.39 -9.46 22.99
CA THR A 141 -2.65 -10.18 22.74
C THR A 141 -3.10 -10.12 21.28
N ASN A 142 -2.81 -9.00 20.58
CA ASN A 142 -3.16 -8.85 19.18
C ASN A 142 -2.34 -9.75 18.27
N LEU A 143 -1.04 -9.77 18.46
CA LEU A 143 -0.13 -10.60 17.68
C LEU A 143 -0.31 -12.07 17.99
N THR A 144 -0.56 -12.42 19.27
CA THR A 144 -0.89 -13.77 19.72
C THR A 144 -2.18 -14.28 19.06
N ASN A 145 -3.23 -13.47 19.04
CA ASN A 145 -4.45 -13.82 18.33
C ASN A 145 -4.24 -13.99 16.82
N ARG A 146 -3.41 -13.14 16.20
CA ARG A 146 -3.02 -13.27 14.78
C ARG A 146 -2.24 -14.57 14.53
N PHE A 147 -1.39 -14.99 15.43
CA PHE A 147 -0.64 -16.23 15.31
C PHE A 147 -1.58 -17.46 15.36
N HIS A 148 -2.51 -17.50 16.30
CA HIS A 148 -3.48 -18.61 16.41
C HIS A 148 -4.43 -18.71 15.21
N HIS A 149 -4.74 -17.58 14.55
CA HIS A 149 -5.60 -17.53 13.37
C HIS A 149 -4.80 -17.32 12.07
N PHE A 150 -3.52 -17.63 12.10
CA PHE A 150 -2.67 -17.44 10.93
C PHE A 150 -3.06 -18.36 9.79
N ASP A 151 -3.03 -17.86 8.55
CA ASP A 151 -3.55 -18.56 7.37
C ASP A 151 -3.01 -19.99 7.25
N LEU A 152 -1.71 -20.21 7.46
CA LEU A 152 -1.10 -21.52 7.31
C LEU A 152 -1.59 -22.56 8.33
N PHE A 153 -2.02 -22.11 9.52
CA PHE A 153 -2.43 -23.00 10.63
C PHE A 153 -3.93 -23.07 10.83
N ARG A 154 -4.67 -22.15 10.20
CA ARG A 154 -6.11 -22.01 10.43
C ARG A 154 -6.88 -23.21 9.94
N THR A 155 -7.97 -23.49 10.63
CA THR A 155 -9.05 -24.34 10.17
C THR A 155 -10.30 -23.51 9.92
N THR A 156 -11.05 -23.84 8.88
CA THR A 156 -12.37 -23.25 8.59
C THR A 156 -13.47 -24.22 8.99
N GLN A 157 -14.52 -23.70 9.62
CA GLN A 157 -15.71 -24.48 9.88
C GLN A 157 -16.68 -24.36 8.69
N TYR A 158 -17.31 -25.44 8.34
CA TYR A 158 -18.37 -25.49 7.31
C TYR A 158 -19.46 -26.47 7.72
N TRP A 159 -20.66 -26.32 7.18
CA TRP A 159 -21.87 -27.05 7.60
C TRP A 159 -22.42 -27.93 6.47
N PRO A 160 -21.85 -29.09 6.16
CA PRO A 160 -22.44 -30.03 5.23
C PRO A 160 -23.63 -30.72 5.89
N ASN A 161 -24.82 -30.57 5.30
CA ASN A 161 -26.06 -31.19 5.77
C ASN A 161 -26.37 -30.90 7.25
N GLY A 162 -26.09 -29.68 7.73
CA GLY A 162 -26.36 -29.28 9.11
C GLY A 162 -25.32 -29.71 10.16
N ASN A 163 -24.31 -30.51 9.79
CA ASN A 163 -23.23 -30.92 10.66
C ASN A 163 -22.01 -30.00 10.55
N ILE A 164 -21.41 -29.62 11.69
CA ILE A 164 -20.17 -28.84 11.71
C ILE A 164 -19.00 -29.75 11.36
N ARG A 165 -18.23 -29.37 10.36
CA ARG A 165 -16.93 -29.97 10.02
C ARG A 165 -15.85 -28.89 9.97
N THR A 166 -14.62 -29.27 10.23
CA THR A 166 -13.44 -28.42 10.10
C THR A 166 -12.61 -28.84 8.90
N ARG A 167 -12.01 -27.87 8.22
CA ARG A 167 -11.10 -28.11 7.12
C ARG A 167 -9.85 -27.25 7.32
N ALA A 168 -8.68 -27.85 7.09
CA ALA A 168 -7.42 -27.13 7.14
C ALA A 168 -7.29 -26.17 5.95
N PHE A 169 -6.56 -25.08 6.11
CA PHE A 169 -6.26 -24.12 5.06
C PHE A 169 -5.75 -24.77 3.78
N ILE A 170 -4.85 -25.76 3.90
CA ILE A 170 -4.26 -26.44 2.75
C ILE A 170 -5.31 -27.23 1.93
N ASP A 171 -6.32 -27.80 2.58
CA ASP A 171 -7.38 -28.54 1.90
C ASP A 171 -8.30 -27.61 1.14
N ASP A 172 -8.60 -26.42 1.67
CA ASP A 172 -9.32 -25.38 0.97
C ASP A 172 -8.52 -24.90 -0.24
N LEU A 173 -7.22 -24.67 -0.05
CA LEU A 173 -6.34 -24.21 -1.10
C LEU A 173 -6.18 -25.21 -2.25
N LYS A 174 -6.08 -26.51 -1.95
CA LYS A 174 -6.05 -27.59 -2.98
C LYS A 174 -7.30 -27.59 -3.87
N ARG A 175 -8.44 -27.23 -3.29
CA ARG A 175 -9.74 -27.17 -4.02
C ARG A 175 -9.87 -25.92 -4.88
N GLU A 176 -9.32 -24.80 -4.38
CA GLU A 176 -9.42 -23.50 -5.05
C GLU A 176 -8.36 -23.29 -6.13
N LYS A 177 -7.19 -23.92 -5.94
CA LYS A 177 -6.01 -23.71 -6.79
C LYS A 177 -5.52 -25.01 -7.38
N GLU A 178 -5.83 -25.24 -8.65
CA GLU A 178 -5.45 -26.45 -9.39
C GLU A 178 -3.95 -26.78 -9.25
N TYR A 179 -3.07 -25.77 -9.34
CA TYR A 179 -1.63 -25.96 -9.23
C TYR A 179 -1.17 -26.41 -7.82
N VAL A 180 -1.99 -26.25 -6.78
CA VAL A 180 -1.76 -26.81 -5.44
C VAL A 180 -2.36 -28.20 -5.36
N GLY A 181 -3.56 -28.39 -5.92
CA GLY A 181 -4.29 -29.66 -5.92
C GLY A 181 -3.60 -30.81 -6.64
N GLN A 182 -2.62 -30.51 -7.52
CA GLN A 182 -1.80 -31.51 -8.21
C GLN A 182 -0.86 -32.29 -7.26
N TYR A 183 -0.62 -31.78 -6.05
CA TYR A 183 0.28 -32.40 -5.08
C TYR A 183 -0.50 -33.08 -3.97
N GLU A 184 -0.09 -34.30 -3.61
CA GLU A 184 -0.56 -34.96 -2.39
C GLU A 184 -0.11 -34.16 -1.16
N ASN A 185 1.17 -33.80 -1.10
CA ASN A 185 1.78 -32.95 -0.10
C ASN A 185 2.40 -31.71 -0.78
N PRO A 186 1.63 -30.61 -0.96
CA PRO A 186 2.12 -29.43 -1.66
C PRO A 186 3.32 -28.82 -0.94
N PRO A 187 4.47 -28.65 -1.62
CA PRO A 187 5.64 -28.03 -0.99
C PRO A 187 5.40 -26.53 -0.78
N PHE A 188 6.16 -25.96 0.17
CA PHE A 188 5.95 -24.57 0.57
C PHE A 188 6.10 -23.57 -0.58
N TRP A 189 7.06 -23.77 -1.50
CA TRP A 189 7.25 -22.90 -2.70
C TRP A 189 6.07 -22.91 -3.67
N VAL A 190 5.20 -23.90 -3.61
CA VAL A 190 3.93 -23.95 -4.34
C VAL A 190 2.85 -23.22 -3.56
N THR A 191 2.68 -23.56 -2.27
CA THR A 191 1.62 -23.03 -1.40
C THR A 191 1.75 -21.52 -1.15
N ILE A 192 2.97 -21.03 -0.95
CA ILE A 192 3.23 -19.61 -0.65
C ILE A 192 2.79 -18.66 -1.77
N LYS A 193 2.67 -19.15 -3.01
CA LYS A 193 2.17 -18.36 -4.15
C LYS A 193 0.73 -17.87 -3.95
N ALA A 194 -0.06 -18.59 -3.18
CA ALA A 194 -1.44 -18.24 -2.87
C ALA A 194 -1.57 -17.22 -1.73
N LEU A 195 -0.51 -16.98 -0.96
CA LEU A 195 -0.56 -16.05 0.16
C LEU A 195 -0.53 -14.59 -0.34
N PRO A 196 -1.49 -13.75 0.05
CA PRO A 196 -1.42 -12.31 -0.22
C PRO A 196 -0.29 -11.64 0.58
N LEU A 197 0.11 -10.43 0.19
CA LEU A 197 1.20 -9.68 0.86
C LEU A 197 0.97 -9.53 2.37
N GLY A 198 -0.29 -9.40 2.81
CA GLY A 198 -0.61 -9.36 4.25
C GLY A 198 -0.25 -10.64 4.99
N SER A 199 -0.50 -11.80 4.39
CA SER A 199 -0.11 -13.09 4.95
C SER A 199 1.39 -13.32 4.87
N LEU A 200 2.08 -12.87 3.80
CA LEU A 200 3.54 -12.89 3.70
C LEU A 200 4.21 -12.04 4.79
N TYR A 201 3.64 -10.87 5.09
CA TYR A 201 4.08 -10.03 6.20
C TYR A 201 4.05 -10.81 7.52
N TYR A 202 2.91 -11.44 7.85
CA TYR A 202 2.80 -12.24 9.08
C TYR A 202 3.64 -13.52 9.03
N THR A 203 3.81 -14.12 7.84
CA THR A 203 4.75 -15.25 7.71
C THR A 203 6.15 -14.83 8.16
N PHE A 204 6.65 -13.68 7.66
CA PHE A 204 7.96 -13.16 8.06
C PHE A 204 8.01 -12.84 9.56
N VAL A 205 6.99 -12.18 10.12
CA VAL A 205 6.91 -11.82 11.55
C VAL A 205 7.05 -13.07 12.44
N PHE A 206 6.41 -14.16 12.05
CA PHE A 206 6.41 -15.42 12.82
C PHE A 206 7.58 -16.37 12.51
N LEU A 207 8.43 -16.08 11.52
CA LEU A 207 9.64 -16.88 11.31
C LEU A 207 10.50 -16.89 12.58
N ASN A 208 11.08 -18.06 12.90
CA ASN A 208 12.12 -18.09 13.93
C ASN A 208 13.40 -17.38 13.46
N SER A 209 14.31 -17.11 14.38
CA SER A 209 15.54 -16.34 14.13
C SER A 209 16.39 -16.93 13.02
N THR A 210 16.52 -18.25 12.94
CA THR A 210 17.35 -18.96 11.95
C THR A 210 16.88 -18.71 10.52
N VAL A 211 15.59 -18.88 10.25
CA VAL A 211 15.03 -18.62 8.90
C VAL A 211 14.95 -17.13 8.63
N LYS A 212 14.59 -16.33 9.64
CA LYS A 212 14.51 -14.87 9.54
C LYS A 212 15.84 -14.25 9.12
N GLU A 213 16.95 -14.69 9.72
CA GLU A 213 18.29 -14.26 9.37
C GLU A 213 18.63 -14.55 7.90
N LYS A 214 18.35 -15.77 7.42
CA LYS A 214 18.58 -16.13 6.01
C LYS A 214 17.77 -15.26 5.05
N VAL A 215 16.49 -15.02 5.35
CA VAL A 215 15.62 -14.14 4.57
C VAL A 215 16.17 -12.72 4.53
N LEU A 216 16.61 -12.18 5.67
CA LEU A 216 17.18 -10.82 5.74
C LEU A 216 18.46 -10.72 4.88
N ARG A 217 19.33 -11.73 4.92
CA ARG A 217 20.56 -11.78 4.08
C ARG A 217 20.24 -11.74 2.59
N ASP A 218 19.17 -12.40 2.14
CA ASP A 218 18.72 -12.31 0.73
C ASP A 218 18.33 -10.88 0.32
N PHE A 219 18.01 -10.01 1.28
CA PHE A 219 17.74 -8.59 1.09
C PHE A 219 18.94 -7.69 1.43
N GLY A 220 20.10 -8.27 1.74
CA GLY A 220 21.30 -7.52 2.12
C GLY A 220 21.20 -6.85 3.50
N MET A 221 20.47 -7.49 4.42
CA MET A 221 20.24 -7.05 5.80
C MET A 221 20.71 -8.11 6.79
N GLU A 222 21.00 -7.68 8.02
CA GLU A 222 21.38 -8.55 9.13
C GLU A 222 20.20 -8.78 10.09
N LEU A 223 20.35 -9.70 11.05
CA LEU A 223 19.28 -10.04 12.00
C LEU A 223 18.84 -8.84 12.85
N ASP A 224 19.76 -7.94 13.18
CA ASP A 224 19.48 -6.70 13.92
C ASP A 224 18.56 -5.73 13.14
N ASP A 225 18.48 -5.89 11.82
CA ASP A 225 17.55 -5.13 10.97
C ASP A 225 16.11 -5.69 10.95
N SER A 226 15.84 -6.79 11.67
CA SER A 226 14.56 -7.50 11.63
C SER A 226 13.37 -6.56 11.91
N ALA A 227 13.45 -5.72 12.94
CA ALA A 227 12.39 -4.78 13.27
C ALA A 227 12.17 -3.75 12.15
N ALA A 228 13.25 -3.21 11.57
CA ALA A 228 13.18 -2.29 10.44
C ALA A 228 12.55 -2.94 9.20
N PHE A 229 12.91 -4.19 8.92
CA PHE A 229 12.36 -4.95 7.80
C PHE A 229 10.87 -5.24 7.98
N GLU A 230 10.43 -5.67 9.17
CA GLU A 230 9.01 -5.86 9.51
C GLU A 230 8.21 -4.58 9.32
N GLN A 231 8.72 -3.45 9.82
CA GLN A 231 8.10 -2.14 9.66
C GLN A 231 8.03 -1.72 8.18
N ALA A 232 9.07 -2.00 7.40
CA ALA A 232 9.09 -1.75 5.96
C ALA A 232 8.00 -2.57 5.24
N LEU A 233 7.91 -3.87 5.51
CA LEU A 233 6.89 -4.74 4.93
C LEU A 233 5.47 -4.28 5.29
N PHE A 234 5.26 -3.82 6.53
CA PHE A 234 3.98 -3.25 6.93
C PHE A 234 3.63 -2.01 6.09
N ILE A 235 4.58 -1.08 5.92
CA ILE A 235 4.39 0.13 5.11
C ILE A 235 4.08 -0.23 3.65
N LEU A 236 4.78 -1.22 3.08
CA LEU A 236 4.53 -1.69 1.72
C LEU A 236 3.14 -2.30 1.57
N LYS A 237 2.67 -3.05 2.57
CA LYS A 237 1.31 -3.61 2.62
C LYS A 237 0.26 -2.49 2.61
N GLU A 238 0.40 -1.47 3.44
CA GLU A 238 -0.52 -0.32 3.48
C GLU A 238 -0.49 0.46 2.15
N MET A 239 0.69 0.69 1.58
CA MET A 239 0.85 1.35 0.29
C MET A 239 0.18 0.54 -0.85
N ARG A 240 0.37 -0.79 -0.85
CA ARG A 240 -0.28 -1.69 -1.81
C ARG A 240 -1.80 -1.58 -1.73
N ASN A 241 -2.35 -1.59 -0.52
CA ASN A 241 -3.79 -1.48 -0.30
C ASN A 241 -4.33 -0.15 -0.83
N GLN A 242 -3.68 0.96 -0.51
CA GLN A 242 -4.06 2.27 -1.02
C GLN A 242 -4.03 2.34 -2.55
N CYS A 243 -2.99 1.80 -3.18
CA CYS A 243 -2.92 1.72 -4.64
C CYS A 243 -4.02 0.85 -5.24
N ALA A 244 -4.32 -0.31 -4.64
CA ALA A 244 -5.33 -1.26 -5.11
C ALA A 244 -6.76 -0.72 -4.97
N HIS A 245 -7.03 0.08 -3.94
CA HIS A 245 -8.31 0.76 -3.74
C HIS A 245 -8.42 2.08 -4.51
N LEU A 246 -7.47 2.39 -5.38
CA LEU A 246 -7.41 3.61 -6.19
C LEU A 246 -7.35 4.91 -5.39
N GLU A 247 -7.03 4.85 -4.10
CA GLU A 247 -6.85 6.03 -3.28
C GLU A 247 -5.65 6.88 -3.76
N LEU A 248 -5.67 8.18 -3.47
CA LEU A 248 -4.63 9.09 -3.93
C LEU A 248 -3.28 8.84 -3.24
N ILE A 249 -2.33 8.33 -3.99
CA ILE A 249 -0.98 8.02 -3.49
C ILE A 249 -0.18 9.30 -3.19
N THR A 250 -0.43 10.38 -3.91
CA THR A 250 0.17 11.70 -3.65
C THR A 250 -0.22 12.27 -2.28
N ARG A 251 -1.28 11.73 -1.66
CA ARG A 251 -1.74 12.07 -0.30
C ARG A 251 -1.41 11.01 0.74
N PHE A 252 -0.67 9.97 0.36
CA PHE A 252 -0.29 8.93 1.30
C PHE A 252 0.37 9.52 2.54
N LYS A 253 -0.12 9.11 3.69
CA LYS A 253 0.38 9.54 4.99
C LYS A 253 0.11 8.47 6.04
N ILE A 254 1.17 8.03 6.69
CA ILE A 254 1.06 7.26 7.93
C ILE A 254 1.35 8.23 9.06
N LYS A 255 0.36 8.44 9.92
CA LYS A 255 0.51 9.30 11.09
C LYS A 255 1.41 8.60 12.12
N GLY A 256 2.49 9.26 12.51
CA GLY A 256 3.28 8.85 13.66
C GLY A 256 2.51 9.15 14.95
N LYS A 257 2.08 8.13 15.68
CA LYS A 257 1.54 8.35 17.03
C LYS A 257 2.69 8.69 17.97
N PRO A 258 2.62 9.76 18.77
CA PRO A 258 3.67 10.10 19.71
C PRO A 258 3.98 9.00 20.74
N SER A 259 3.00 8.14 21.02
CA SER A 259 3.10 7.01 21.97
C SER A 259 3.66 5.73 21.37
N LEU A 260 3.82 5.64 20.05
CA LEU A 260 4.29 4.46 19.36
C LEU A 260 5.51 4.84 18.51
N ASN A 261 6.68 4.59 19.03
CA ASN A 261 7.94 4.59 18.27
C ASN A 261 7.99 3.45 17.21
N TYR A 262 6.81 3.03 16.73
CA TYR A 262 6.65 1.81 15.94
C TYR A 262 7.45 1.81 14.62
N PHE A 263 7.72 2.99 14.05
CA PHE A 263 8.49 3.09 12.81
C PHE A 263 9.90 3.64 13.00
N ASN A 264 10.44 3.65 14.22
CA ASN A 264 11.75 4.24 14.48
C ASN A 264 12.89 3.46 13.80
N ASP A 265 12.82 2.13 13.79
CA ASP A 265 13.89 1.31 13.23
C ASP A 265 14.00 1.54 11.73
N ILE A 266 12.87 1.48 11.00
CA ILE A 266 12.88 1.76 9.56
C ILE A 266 13.21 3.20 9.23
N LYS A 267 12.80 4.17 10.05
CA LYS A 267 13.19 5.57 9.87
C LYS A 267 14.69 5.75 10.02
N THR A 268 15.28 5.15 11.04
CA THR A 268 16.73 5.18 11.26
C THR A 268 17.47 4.52 10.10
N LYS A 269 17.06 3.31 9.71
CA LYS A 269 17.66 2.56 8.59
C LYS A 269 17.57 3.29 7.26
N ALA A 270 16.46 3.96 6.98
CA ALA A 270 16.22 4.71 5.75
C ALA A 270 16.69 6.18 5.81
N GLY A 271 17.30 6.64 6.90
CA GLY A 271 17.71 8.03 7.08
C GLY A 271 16.56 9.02 7.04
N LEU A 272 15.43 8.69 7.68
CA LEU A 272 14.22 9.50 7.73
C LEU A 272 14.15 10.31 9.03
N ALA A 273 13.56 11.51 8.94
CA ALA A 273 13.28 12.33 10.13
C ALA A 273 12.14 11.71 10.97
N ARG A 274 12.07 12.11 12.25
CA ARG A 274 10.93 11.77 13.11
C ARG A 274 9.66 12.43 12.59
N GLY A 275 8.50 11.84 12.89
CA GLY A 275 7.17 12.35 12.51
C GLY A 275 6.43 11.45 11.54
N ASP A 276 5.48 12.02 10.81
CA ASP A 276 4.66 11.31 9.85
C ASP A 276 5.48 10.81 8.65
N LEU A 277 5.06 9.67 8.09
CA LEU A 277 5.61 9.13 6.86
C LEU A 277 4.72 9.52 5.68
N PHE A 278 5.32 10.14 4.69
CA PHE A 278 4.69 10.52 3.44
C PHE A 278 5.14 9.63 2.28
N TYR A 279 4.54 9.79 1.12
CA TYR A 279 4.89 8.99 -0.07
C TYR A 279 6.38 9.03 -0.40
N ILE A 280 7.02 10.20 -0.31
CA ILE A 280 8.47 10.34 -0.59
C ILE A 280 9.33 9.56 0.42
N ASP A 281 8.89 9.45 1.67
CA ASP A 281 9.57 8.63 2.66
C ASP A 281 9.47 7.15 2.32
N VAL A 282 8.32 6.70 1.83
CA VAL A 282 8.16 5.33 1.31
C VAL A 282 9.12 5.06 0.14
N LEU A 283 9.36 6.04 -0.73
CA LEU A 283 10.35 5.86 -1.80
C LEU A 283 11.78 5.66 -1.28
N LYS A 284 12.13 6.25 -0.15
CA LYS A 284 13.43 5.97 0.50
C LYS A 284 13.48 4.55 1.07
N ILE A 285 12.37 4.09 1.65
CA ILE A 285 12.24 2.71 2.12
C ILE A 285 12.35 1.73 0.94
N PHE A 286 11.73 2.02 -0.19
CA PHE A 286 11.86 1.20 -1.41
C PHE A 286 13.30 1.03 -1.89
N LYS A 287 14.17 2.02 -1.67
CA LYS A 287 15.60 1.89 -2.03
C LYS A 287 16.30 0.75 -1.30
N LEU A 288 15.84 0.37 -0.10
CA LEU A 288 16.37 -0.78 0.64
C LEU A 288 16.08 -2.11 -0.10
N PHE A 289 15.05 -2.14 -0.93
CA PHE A 289 14.64 -3.30 -1.73
C PHE A 289 15.08 -3.21 -3.20
N GLY A 290 15.83 -2.18 -3.59
CA GLY A 290 16.34 -1.96 -4.94
C GLY A 290 15.95 -0.60 -5.54
N GLY A 291 16.20 -0.42 -6.84
CA GLY A 291 16.03 0.87 -7.51
C GLY A 291 14.58 1.35 -7.61
N ILE A 292 14.44 2.69 -7.67
CA ILE A 292 13.16 3.41 -7.86
C ILE A 292 13.27 4.39 -9.07
N ALA A 293 14.12 4.05 -10.05
CA ALA A 293 14.46 4.97 -11.15
C ALA A 293 13.23 5.41 -11.95
N ASP A 294 12.28 4.49 -12.21
CA ASP A 294 11.07 4.81 -13.00
C ASP A 294 10.16 5.79 -12.26
N ILE A 295 10.00 5.61 -10.96
CA ILE A 295 9.21 6.53 -10.12
C ILE A 295 9.86 7.91 -10.09
N LYS A 296 11.17 7.97 -9.89
CA LYS A 296 11.93 9.24 -9.90
C LYS A 296 11.80 9.96 -11.24
N ARG A 297 11.94 9.23 -12.35
CA ARG A 297 11.83 9.77 -13.69
C ARG A 297 10.42 10.34 -13.93
N GLU A 298 9.37 9.65 -13.49
CA GLU A 298 8.00 10.15 -13.65
C GLU A 298 7.75 11.41 -12.82
N ILE A 299 8.25 11.48 -11.58
CA ILE A 299 8.15 12.68 -10.73
C ILE A 299 8.88 13.86 -11.38
N ALA A 300 10.11 13.64 -11.85
CA ALA A 300 10.89 14.68 -12.52
C ALA A 300 10.22 15.15 -13.82
N TRP A 301 9.73 14.22 -14.63
CA TRP A 301 9.02 14.53 -15.87
C TRP A 301 7.72 15.30 -15.64
N PHE A 302 6.93 14.90 -14.65
CA PHE A 302 5.71 15.63 -14.25
C PHE A 302 6.06 17.07 -13.87
N TYR A 303 7.05 17.27 -13.01
CA TYR A 303 7.48 18.59 -12.55
C TYR A 303 7.96 19.46 -13.70
N PHE A 304 8.85 18.95 -14.54
CA PHE A 304 9.37 19.66 -15.73
C PHE A 304 8.25 20.04 -16.69
N ARG A 305 7.33 19.11 -16.97
CA ARG A 305 6.18 19.37 -17.87
C ARG A 305 5.28 20.49 -17.36
N LEU A 306 5.04 20.58 -16.07
CA LEU A 306 4.24 21.67 -15.49
C LEU A 306 4.99 22.99 -15.53
N ILE A 307 6.30 23.03 -15.34
CA ILE A 307 7.12 24.24 -15.53
C ILE A 307 6.97 24.76 -16.97
N LEU A 308 7.12 23.90 -17.96
CA LEU A 308 6.96 24.27 -19.38
C LEU A 308 5.56 24.82 -19.69
N LYS A 309 4.55 24.44 -18.93
CA LYS A 309 3.18 24.97 -19.05
C LYS A 309 2.94 26.25 -18.23
N GLY A 310 3.94 26.78 -17.54
CA GLY A 310 3.79 27.90 -16.61
C GLY A 310 3.02 27.55 -15.34
N ARG A 311 2.98 26.26 -14.97
CA ARG A 311 2.21 25.71 -13.84
C ARG A 311 3.09 25.26 -12.66
N GLN A 312 4.25 25.91 -12.47
CA GLN A 312 5.21 25.55 -11.42
C GLN A 312 4.57 25.53 -10.04
N LYS A 313 3.72 26.50 -9.68
CA LYS A 313 3.04 26.55 -8.37
C LYS A 313 2.21 25.29 -8.09
N ILE A 314 1.60 24.69 -9.10
CA ILE A 314 0.84 23.43 -8.96
C ILE A 314 1.78 22.25 -8.75
N ALA A 315 2.89 22.20 -9.50
CA ALA A 315 3.92 21.20 -9.31
C ALA A 315 4.50 21.24 -7.88
N ASP A 316 4.84 22.43 -7.39
CA ASP A 316 5.35 22.62 -6.02
C ASP A 316 4.36 22.16 -4.95
N LYS A 317 3.06 22.49 -5.12
CA LYS A 317 2.01 22.04 -4.21
C LYS A 317 1.87 20.51 -4.22
N ALA A 318 1.94 19.86 -5.38
CA ALA A 318 1.87 18.41 -5.50
C ALA A 318 3.05 17.75 -4.77
N ILE A 319 4.27 18.20 -5.02
CA ILE A 319 5.49 17.69 -4.37
C ILE A 319 5.44 17.92 -2.84
N SER A 320 4.94 19.08 -2.41
CA SER A 320 4.76 19.39 -0.99
C SER A 320 3.81 18.40 -0.29
N LYS A 321 2.69 18.05 -0.94
CA LYS A 321 1.74 17.07 -0.40
C LYS A 321 2.33 15.67 -0.30
N MET A 322 3.29 15.33 -1.15
CA MET A 322 4.03 14.07 -1.10
C MET A 322 5.11 14.05 -0.02
N GLY A 323 5.28 15.12 0.76
CA GLY A 323 6.20 15.19 1.91
C GLY A 323 7.50 15.97 1.67
N ARG A 324 7.60 16.79 0.61
CA ARG A 324 8.79 17.63 0.36
C ARG A 324 8.47 19.07 0.05
N LYS A 325 9.35 19.98 0.52
CA LYS A 325 9.24 21.41 0.23
C LYS A 325 9.76 21.79 -1.17
N LYS A 326 10.71 21.06 -1.73
CA LYS A 326 11.31 21.29 -3.07
C LYS A 326 11.81 19.98 -3.70
N LEU A 327 11.86 19.91 -5.04
CA LEU A 327 12.34 18.74 -5.79
C LEU A 327 13.86 18.51 -5.65
N SER A 328 14.58 19.49 -5.18
CA SER A 328 16.02 19.63 -5.23
C SER A 328 16.78 18.74 -4.25
N VAL A 329 16.44 17.51 -4.02
CA VAL A 329 17.35 16.54 -3.37
C VAL A 329 16.80 15.11 -3.47
N TRP A 330 17.23 14.40 -4.47
CA TRP A 330 17.05 12.95 -4.59
C TRP A 330 18.37 12.23 -4.56
#